data_c4cbe7418aa3f264bca4e1d732bb53c7
#
_entry.id   c4cbe7418aa3f264bca4e1d732bb53c7
#
_cell.length_a   1.000
_cell.length_b   1.000
_cell.length_c   1.000
_cell.angle_alpha   90.00
_cell.angle_beta   90.00
_cell.angle_gamma   90.00
#
_symmetry.space_group_name_H-M   'P 1'
#
loop_
_entity.id
_entity.type
_entity.pdbx_description
1 polymer ?
#
loop_
_entity_poly.entity_id
_entity_poly.type
_entity_poly.pdbx_seq_one_letter_code
_entity_poly.pdbx_strand_id
1 'polypeptide(L)'
;MTRLLQVMAGARNGGAELFFSRLAIALSEIGYSQKVVIRKNKERFQQLKESDVDVTEMRFGGPLDFLTSYKLRKLAADFQPGIVLTWMTRATQKLPKGNFKHVARLGGYYNLQKYRKCDYLIGNTQTIISYMTHHGWPSDKIIYIPNFVEERKGLPLERSMFDTPLGFPILLALGRLHENKGFDVLLEALAAMPDVFLWLAGDGPQKQSLIRIADNLKISDRVRFLGWRSDTSNLLAAADALICPSRHEPLGNVILEAWVQGKPVIAAASDGPKELITSGKNGFLCEIDNPTNLADTIKVLLGDADLAEELASEGKKTYERNFSKKIIVKQYMDFFDKLMK
;
A
#
# COMPACT_ATOMS: atom_id res chain seq x y z
N MET A 1 4.83 20.98 21.82
CA MET A 1 4.58 20.00 20.74
C MET A 1 3.93 18.76 21.30
N THR A 2 2.93 18.24 20.62
CA THR A 2 2.22 17.01 21.00
C THR A 2 3.13 15.81 20.85
N ARG A 3 3.23 14.97 21.87
CA ARG A 3 3.99 13.72 21.82
C ARG A 3 3.12 12.61 21.25
N LEU A 4 3.61 11.92 20.22
CA LEU A 4 2.92 10.83 19.54
C LEU A 4 3.55 9.47 19.90
N LEU A 5 2.73 8.53 20.37
CA LEU A 5 3.12 7.13 20.47
C LEU A 5 2.48 6.34 19.32
N GLN A 6 3.29 5.75 18.45
CA GLN A 6 2.80 4.86 17.41
C GLN A 6 2.99 3.39 17.82
N VAL A 7 1.96 2.56 17.65
CA VAL A 7 2.00 1.14 18.05
C VAL A 7 1.54 0.27 16.88
N MET A 8 2.47 -0.57 16.35
CA MET A 8 2.23 -1.47 15.22
C MET A 8 2.42 -2.93 15.61
N ALA A 9 1.37 -3.74 15.42
CA ALA A 9 1.43 -5.19 15.65
C ALA A 9 0.99 -5.99 14.41
N GLY A 10 1.56 -5.66 13.26
CA GLY A 10 1.25 -6.25 11.97
C GLY A 10 2.02 -7.52 11.64
N ALA A 11 1.95 -7.93 10.37
CA ALA A 11 2.70 -9.02 9.77
C ALA A 11 4.17 -8.63 9.51
N ARG A 12 4.95 -9.59 8.97
CA ARG A 12 6.33 -9.31 8.56
C ARG A 12 6.35 -8.29 7.43
N ASN A 13 5.53 -8.49 6.39
CA ASN A 13 5.43 -7.64 5.22
C ASN A 13 3.96 -7.40 4.86
N GLY A 14 3.64 -6.18 4.40
CA GLY A 14 2.30 -5.80 3.95
C GLY A 14 2.20 -4.30 3.68
N GLY A 15 1.18 -3.88 2.96
CA GLY A 15 0.99 -2.47 2.60
C GLY A 15 0.77 -1.54 3.80
N ALA A 16 0.07 -2.01 4.83
CA ALA A 16 -0.14 -1.25 6.06
C ALA A 16 1.16 -1.08 6.87
N GLU A 17 1.97 -2.14 6.92
CA GLU A 17 3.26 -2.15 7.60
C GLU A 17 4.28 -1.26 6.89
N LEU A 18 4.26 -1.26 5.58
CA LEU A 18 5.14 -0.41 4.78
C LEU A 18 4.77 1.06 4.94
N PHE A 19 3.48 1.38 4.89
CA PHE A 19 3.02 2.76 5.09
C PHE A 19 3.28 3.25 6.53
N PHE A 20 3.12 2.39 7.54
CA PHE A 20 3.50 2.71 8.92
C PHE A 20 4.98 3.16 9.02
N SER A 21 5.91 2.39 8.43
CA SER A 21 7.33 2.76 8.45
C SER A 21 7.57 4.08 7.72
N ARG A 22 6.97 4.27 6.55
CA ARG A 22 7.05 5.53 5.77
C ARG A 22 6.56 6.73 6.58
N LEU A 23 5.42 6.61 7.27
CA LEU A 23 4.88 7.71 8.09
C LEU A 23 5.76 8.00 9.30
N ALA A 24 6.25 6.97 10.00
CA ALA A 24 7.14 7.15 11.15
C ALA A 24 8.45 7.86 10.76
N ILE A 25 9.03 7.47 9.63
CA ILE A 25 10.24 8.11 9.07
C ILE A 25 9.93 9.57 8.69
N ALA A 26 8.84 9.80 7.94
CA ALA A 26 8.47 11.15 7.50
C ALA A 26 8.21 12.12 8.67
N LEU A 27 7.64 11.63 9.78
CA LEU A 27 7.45 12.42 10.99
C LEU A 27 8.78 12.67 11.71
N SER A 28 9.74 11.72 11.69
CA SER A 28 11.08 11.93 12.23
C SER A 28 11.85 13.00 11.46
N GLU A 29 11.81 12.97 10.13
CA GLU A 29 12.47 13.93 9.25
C GLU A 29 12.05 15.39 9.51
N ILE A 30 10.82 15.63 9.96
CA ILE A 30 10.33 16.97 10.32
C ILE A 30 10.48 17.28 11.81
N GLY A 31 11.21 16.45 12.56
CA GLY A 31 11.44 16.63 14.00
C GLY A 31 10.20 16.46 14.88
N TYR A 32 9.18 15.71 14.43
CA TYR A 32 7.98 15.47 15.24
C TYR A 32 8.30 14.57 16.43
N SER A 33 7.91 15.00 17.66
CA SER A 33 8.17 14.23 18.88
C SER A 33 7.37 12.94 18.91
N GLN A 34 8.01 11.81 18.59
CA GLN A 34 7.37 10.50 18.56
C GLN A 34 8.19 9.39 19.20
N LYS A 35 7.49 8.38 19.71
CA LYS A 35 8.02 7.05 20.01
C LYS A 35 7.26 6.00 19.22
N VAL A 36 7.97 4.95 18.82
CA VAL A 36 7.43 3.90 17.97
C VAL A 36 7.60 2.54 18.64
N VAL A 37 6.52 1.77 18.72
CA VAL A 37 6.53 0.40 19.22
C VAL A 37 6.12 -0.54 18.11
N ILE A 38 6.95 -1.52 17.82
CA ILE A 38 6.66 -2.54 16.80
C ILE A 38 6.64 -3.95 17.39
N ARG A 39 5.89 -4.84 16.74
CA ARG A 39 6.08 -6.27 16.92
C ARG A 39 7.45 -6.66 16.37
N LYS A 40 8.18 -7.56 17.03
CA LYS A 40 9.51 -8.04 16.61
C LYS A 40 9.60 -8.27 15.11
N ASN A 41 10.47 -7.48 14.45
CA ASN A 41 10.78 -7.55 13.03
C ASN A 41 12.14 -6.86 12.77
N LYS A 42 13.19 -7.66 12.62
CA LYS A 42 14.57 -7.17 12.52
C LYS A 42 14.76 -6.14 11.39
N GLU A 43 14.18 -6.40 10.22
CA GLU A 43 14.33 -5.53 9.03
C GLU A 43 13.69 -4.15 9.29
N ARG A 44 12.43 -4.13 9.77
CA ARG A 44 11.71 -2.89 10.10
C ARG A 44 12.37 -2.13 11.24
N PHE A 45 12.83 -2.84 12.26
CA PHE A 45 13.55 -2.23 13.38
C PHE A 45 14.81 -1.50 12.89
N GLN A 46 15.61 -2.17 12.06
CA GLN A 46 16.82 -1.61 11.49
C GLN A 46 16.51 -0.39 10.62
N GLN A 47 15.55 -0.50 9.70
CA GLN A 47 15.10 0.61 8.86
C GLN A 47 14.70 1.85 9.66
N LEU A 48 13.90 1.67 10.72
CA LEU A 48 13.44 2.78 11.56
C LEU A 48 14.61 3.39 12.35
N LYS A 49 15.52 2.57 12.86
CA LYS A 49 16.73 3.04 13.57
C LYS A 49 17.67 3.84 12.68
N GLU A 50 17.91 3.37 11.46
CA GLU A 50 18.75 4.09 10.47
C GLU A 50 18.14 5.44 10.04
N SER A 51 16.83 5.61 10.28
CA SER A 51 16.11 6.86 10.02
C SER A 51 15.86 7.70 11.29
N ASP A 52 16.65 7.51 12.33
CA ASP A 52 16.59 8.25 13.62
C ASP A 52 15.22 8.20 14.31
N VAL A 53 14.45 7.11 14.11
CA VAL A 53 13.18 6.89 14.80
C VAL A 53 13.44 6.22 16.15
N ASP A 54 12.91 6.79 17.26
CA ASP A 54 12.93 6.15 18.58
C ASP A 54 11.98 4.94 18.59
N VAL A 55 12.52 3.76 18.26
CA VAL A 55 11.78 2.51 18.10
C VAL A 55 12.10 1.48 19.16
N THR A 56 11.07 0.81 19.67
CA THR A 56 11.15 -0.29 20.65
C THR A 56 10.39 -1.52 20.12
N GLU A 57 10.96 -2.69 20.29
CA GLU A 57 10.30 -3.96 19.96
C GLU A 57 9.57 -4.54 21.16
N MET A 58 8.34 -5.01 20.95
CA MET A 58 7.55 -5.79 21.90
C MET A 58 7.04 -7.09 21.29
N ARG A 59 6.64 -8.04 22.15
CA ARG A 59 6.28 -9.39 21.69
C ARG A 59 4.97 -9.44 20.90
N PHE A 60 3.94 -8.70 21.33
CA PHE A 60 2.58 -8.75 20.79
C PHE A 60 2.07 -10.18 20.57
N GLY A 61 2.16 -10.98 21.62
CA GLY A 61 1.71 -12.36 21.63
C GLY A 61 0.19 -12.52 21.51
N GLY A 62 -0.30 -13.72 21.82
CA GLY A 62 -1.72 -14.06 21.81
C GLY A 62 -2.53 -13.40 22.94
N PRO A 63 -3.77 -13.88 23.20
CA PRO A 63 -4.67 -13.31 24.23
C PRO A 63 -4.04 -13.22 25.61
N LEU A 64 -3.23 -14.20 26.00
CA LEU A 64 -2.59 -14.28 27.31
C LEU A 64 -1.30 -13.45 27.46
N ASP A 65 -0.94 -12.63 26.45
CA ASP A 65 0.21 -11.74 26.56
C ASP A 65 -0.14 -10.46 27.33
N PHE A 66 -0.17 -10.56 28.66
CA PHE A 66 -0.36 -9.40 29.56
C PHE A 66 0.90 -8.54 29.66
N LEU A 67 2.07 -9.12 29.40
CA LEU A 67 3.35 -8.41 29.49
C LEU A 67 3.45 -7.27 28.49
N THR A 68 2.97 -7.46 27.26
CA THR A 68 2.93 -6.37 26.24
C THR A 68 2.06 -5.21 26.72
N SER A 69 0.86 -5.47 27.27
CA SER A 69 -0.01 -4.41 27.79
C SER A 69 0.59 -3.68 29.00
N TYR A 70 1.28 -4.41 29.87
CA TYR A 70 2.01 -3.82 31.01
C TYR A 70 3.14 -2.89 30.52
N LYS A 71 3.98 -3.36 29.59
CA LYS A 71 5.07 -2.57 29.02
C LYS A 71 4.57 -1.33 28.27
N LEU A 72 3.46 -1.45 27.52
CA LEU A 72 2.83 -0.31 26.86
C LEU A 72 2.31 0.71 27.87
N ARG A 73 1.71 0.26 28.99
CA ARG A 73 1.27 1.16 30.06
C ARG A 73 2.44 1.92 30.67
N LYS A 74 3.53 1.22 30.99
CA LYS A 74 4.75 1.86 31.53
C LYS A 74 5.32 2.86 30.54
N LEU A 75 5.48 2.48 29.27
CA LEU A 75 6.00 3.37 28.22
C LEU A 75 5.11 4.62 28.06
N ALA A 76 3.78 4.45 28.07
CA ALA A 76 2.85 5.58 27.98
C ALA A 76 2.91 6.49 29.21
N ALA A 77 3.11 5.94 30.41
CA ALA A 77 3.29 6.72 31.63
C ALA A 77 4.59 7.52 31.62
N ASP A 78 5.69 6.92 31.16
CA ASP A 78 7.01 7.55 31.10
C ASP A 78 7.08 8.60 29.99
N PHE A 79 6.54 8.29 28.79
CA PHE A 79 6.58 9.19 27.64
C PHE A 79 5.49 10.25 27.66
N GLN A 80 4.37 10.01 28.35
CA GLN A 80 3.19 10.91 28.44
C GLN A 80 2.73 11.40 27.05
N PRO A 81 2.32 10.49 26.13
CA PRO A 81 1.85 10.90 24.83
C PRO A 81 0.52 11.63 24.93
N GLY A 82 0.31 12.69 24.16
CA GLY A 82 -1.01 13.27 23.97
C GLY A 82 -1.90 12.42 23.06
N ILE A 83 -1.28 11.74 22.10
CA ILE A 83 -1.95 10.89 21.12
C ILE A 83 -1.24 9.54 21.04
N VAL A 84 -2.04 8.46 20.97
CA VAL A 84 -1.56 7.12 20.62
C VAL A 84 -2.23 6.65 19.34
N LEU A 85 -1.43 6.46 18.29
CA LEU A 85 -1.87 5.94 17.00
C LEU A 85 -1.59 4.44 16.92
N THR A 86 -2.65 3.64 16.87
CA THR A 86 -2.53 2.18 16.76
C THR A 86 -2.78 1.69 15.33
N TRP A 87 -2.00 0.71 14.94
CA TRP A 87 -2.02 0.07 13.64
C TRP A 87 -2.33 -1.41 13.81
N MET A 88 -3.32 -1.90 13.09
CA MET A 88 -3.82 -3.27 13.18
C MET A 88 -4.55 -3.59 14.50
N THR A 89 -5.51 -4.48 14.41
CA THR A 89 -6.40 -4.87 15.50
C THR A 89 -5.65 -5.29 16.78
N ARG A 90 -4.52 -6.01 16.63
CA ARG A 90 -3.76 -6.51 17.78
C ARG A 90 -3.14 -5.39 18.61
N ALA A 91 -2.57 -4.38 17.96
CA ALA A 91 -2.03 -3.20 18.66
C ALA A 91 -3.13 -2.46 19.41
N THR A 92 -4.26 -2.21 18.73
CA THR A 92 -5.44 -1.54 19.31
C THR A 92 -5.96 -2.27 20.55
N GLN A 93 -6.06 -3.60 20.49
CA GLN A 93 -6.57 -4.39 21.62
C GLN A 93 -5.59 -4.47 22.81
N LYS A 94 -4.28 -4.44 22.54
CA LYS A 94 -3.24 -4.52 23.60
C LYS A 94 -2.96 -3.16 24.25
N LEU A 95 -3.38 -2.05 23.65
CA LEU A 95 -3.22 -0.73 24.24
C LEU A 95 -4.09 -0.58 25.49
N PRO A 96 -3.53 -0.28 26.67
CA PRO A 96 -4.31 0.03 27.87
C PRO A 96 -4.95 1.42 27.75
N LYS A 97 -5.97 1.68 28.57
CA LYS A 97 -6.51 3.04 28.75
C LYS A 97 -5.45 3.93 29.41
N GLY A 98 -5.42 5.21 29.06
CA GLY A 98 -4.51 6.21 29.58
C GLY A 98 -5.02 7.63 29.31
N ASN A 99 -4.27 8.62 29.77
CA ASN A 99 -4.58 10.04 29.54
C ASN A 99 -4.01 10.49 28.18
N PHE A 100 -4.60 9.98 27.09
CA PHE A 100 -4.24 10.31 25.70
C PHE A 100 -5.46 10.09 24.79
N LYS A 101 -5.46 10.71 23.63
CA LYS A 101 -6.42 10.40 22.55
C LYS A 101 -5.97 9.12 21.84
N HIS A 102 -6.81 8.09 21.84
CA HIS A 102 -6.55 6.84 21.16
C HIS A 102 -7.11 6.88 19.73
N VAL A 103 -6.24 6.92 18.76
CA VAL A 103 -6.58 6.90 17.34
C VAL A 103 -6.18 5.53 16.76
N ALA A 104 -7.04 4.91 15.96
CA ALA A 104 -6.69 3.71 15.22
C ALA A 104 -6.78 3.95 13.72
N ARG A 105 -5.79 3.43 12.97
CA ARG A 105 -5.78 3.52 11.51
C ARG A 105 -6.19 2.20 10.88
N LEU A 106 -7.18 2.28 10.00
CA LEU A 106 -7.73 1.15 9.25
C LEU A 106 -7.33 1.27 7.77
N GLY A 107 -6.78 0.18 7.21
CA GLY A 107 -6.45 0.05 5.79
C GLY A 107 -7.23 -1.10 5.13
N GLY A 108 -8.40 -1.44 5.67
CA GLY A 108 -9.27 -2.50 5.20
C GLY A 108 -10.53 -2.64 6.06
N TYR A 109 -11.37 -3.59 5.74
CA TYR A 109 -12.65 -3.83 6.40
C TYR A 109 -12.46 -4.71 7.65
N TYR A 110 -12.26 -4.08 8.81
CA TYR A 110 -12.05 -4.76 10.08
C TYR A 110 -13.32 -4.82 10.93
N ASN A 111 -13.42 -5.82 11.80
CA ASN A 111 -14.48 -5.89 12.79
C ASN A 111 -14.37 -4.71 13.80
N LEU A 112 -15.25 -3.72 13.67
CA LEU A 112 -15.22 -2.46 14.43
C LEU A 112 -15.47 -2.65 15.94
N GLN A 113 -16.07 -3.76 16.37
CA GLN A 113 -16.21 -4.10 17.80
C GLN A 113 -14.86 -4.10 18.54
N LYS A 114 -13.77 -4.42 17.82
CA LYS A 114 -12.42 -4.46 18.38
C LYS A 114 -11.78 -3.07 18.55
N TYR A 115 -12.42 -2.04 18.02
CA TYR A 115 -11.96 -0.64 18.02
C TYR A 115 -12.77 0.26 18.96
N ARG A 116 -13.79 -0.24 19.67
CA ARG A 116 -14.69 0.55 20.55
C ARG A 116 -13.99 1.36 21.64
N LYS A 117 -12.72 1.08 21.92
CA LYS A 117 -11.90 1.83 22.89
C LYS A 117 -11.22 3.06 22.27
N CYS A 118 -11.27 3.20 20.94
CA CYS A 118 -10.66 4.33 20.25
C CYS A 118 -11.55 5.55 20.31
N ASP A 119 -10.93 6.72 20.40
CA ASP A 119 -11.63 7.99 20.32
C ASP A 119 -11.93 8.37 18.86
N TYR A 120 -10.98 8.05 17.95
CA TYR A 120 -11.07 8.35 16.52
C TYR A 120 -10.57 7.18 15.67
N LEU A 121 -11.12 7.09 14.44
CA LEU A 121 -10.63 6.16 13.42
C LEU A 121 -10.13 6.93 12.20
N ILE A 122 -9.01 6.50 11.63
CA ILE A 122 -8.54 6.95 10.32
C ILE A 122 -8.79 5.84 9.30
N GLY A 123 -9.47 6.17 8.21
CA GLY A 123 -9.58 5.32 7.02
C GLY A 123 -8.72 5.88 5.90
N ASN A 124 -8.13 5.01 5.10
CA ASN A 124 -7.27 5.42 3.99
C ASN A 124 -7.98 5.45 2.63
N THR A 125 -9.27 5.10 2.58
CA THR A 125 -10.14 5.22 1.41
C THR A 125 -11.53 5.69 1.82
N GLN A 126 -12.25 6.33 0.90
CA GLN A 126 -13.65 6.75 1.13
C GLN A 126 -14.57 5.55 1.34
N THR A 127 -14.26 4.43 0.67
CA THR A 127 -15.01 3.18 0.85
C THR A 127 -14.88 2.65 2.29
N ILE A 128 -13.67 2.74 2.90
CA ILE A 128 -13.47 2.37 4.31
C ILE A 128 -14.17 3.37 5.25
N ILE A 129 -14.17 4.67 4.92
CA ILE A 129 -14.95 5.68 5.67
C ILE A 129 -16.44 5.32 5.66
N SER A 130 -16.99 5.05 4.47
CA SER A 130 -18.39 4.63 4.31
C SER A 130 -18.70 3.35 5.09
N TYR A 131 -17.81 2.37 5.04
CA TYR A 131 -17.92 1.13 5.83
C TYR A 131 -18.02 1.42 7.34
N MET A 132 -17.15 2.27 7.88
CA MET A 132 -17.15 2.61 9.29
C MET A 132 -18.44 3.33 9.70
N THR A 133 -18.91 4.27 8.87
CA THR A 133 -20.14 5.02 9.11
C THR A 133 -21.37 4.09 9.09
N HIS A 134 -21.49 3.22 8.09
CA HIS A 134 -22.60 2.25 7.99
C HIS A 134 -22.64 1.25 9.15
N HIS A 135 -21.50 0.97 9.77
CA HIS A 135 -21.41 0.11 10.96
C HIS A 135 -21.57 0.90 12.29
N GLY A 136 -22.08 2.13 12.22
CA GLY A 136 -22.48 2.92 13.37
C GLY A 136 -21.35 3.65 14.09
N TRP A 137 -20.19 3.84 13.45
CA TRP A 137 -19.17 4.72 14.03
C TRP A 137 -19.55 6.19 13.78
N PRO A 138 -19.43 7.09 14.80
CA PRO A 138 -19.79 8.49 14.63
C PRO A 138 -18.96 9.17 13.53
N SER A 139 -19.61 9.85 12.60
CA SER A 139 -18.96 10.45 11.43
C SER A 139 -17.96 11.55 11.79
N ASP A 140 -18.22 12.30 12.88
CA ASP A 140 -17.32 13.33 13.43
C ASP A 140 -16.03 12.75 14.05
N LYS A 141 -15.99 11.44 14.25
CA LYS A 141 -14.84 10.69 14.79
C LYS A 141 -14.15 9.82 13.75
N ILE A 142 -14.50 9.97 12.48
CA ILE A 142 -13.87 9.28 11.36
C ILE A 142 -13.12 10.30 10.50
N ILE A 143 -11.86 9.99 10.18
CA ILE A 143 -11.00 10.88 9.41
C ILE A 143 -10.48 10.15 8.18
N TYR A 144 -10.59 10.77 7.01
CA TYR A 144 -9.98 10.29 5.79
C TYR A 144 -8.56 10.82 5.65
N ILE A 145 -7.57 9.93 5.67
CA ILE A 145 -6.17 10.25 5.35
C ILE A 145 -5.60 9.09 4.52
N PRO A 146 -5.38 9.28 3.21
CA PRO A 146 -4.85 8.23 2.34
C PRO A 146 -3.36 7.94 2.60
N ASN A 147 -2.77 7.06 1.79
CA ASN A 147 -1.34 6.78 1.84
C ASN A 147 -0.57 7.72 0.91
N PHE A 148 0.69 7.94 1.23
CA PHE A 148 1.73 8.29 0.26
C PHE A 148 2.66 7.10 0.05
N VAL A 149 3.46 7.15 -1.02
CA VAL A 149 4.45 6.12 -1.35
C VAL A 149 5.85 6.71 -1.38
N GLU A 150 6.85 5.87 -1.60
CA GLU A 150 8.23 6.33 -1.79
C GLU A 150 8.33 7.18 -3.06
N GLU A 151 8.84 8.42 -2.91
CA GLU A 151 8.93 9.40 -4.01
C GLU A 151 10.28 9.34 -4.76
N ARG A 152 11.16 8.43 -4.36
CA ARG A 152 12.44 8.25 -5.03
C ARG A 152 12.23 7.72 -6.45
N LYS A 153 12.81 8.42 -7.43
CA LYS A 153 12.84 7.92 -8.81
C LYS A 153 13.75 6.69 -8.91
N GLY A 154 13.22 5.65 -9.56
CA GLY A 154 13.98 4.47 -9.89
C GLY A 154 14.93 4.70 -11.07
N LEU A 155 16.01 3.92 -11.09
CA LEU A 155 16.85 3.77 -12.28
C LEU A 155 16.36 2.54 -13.03
N PRO A 156 16.09 2.63 -14.35
CA PRO A 156 15.63 1.48 -15.11
C PRO A 156 16.59 0.30 -15.00
N LEU A 157 16.06 -0.88 -14.72
CA LEU A 157 16.84 -2.11 -14.75
C LEU A 157 17.08 -2.55 -16.19
N GLU A 158 18.24 -3.15 -16.43
CA GLU A 158 18.55 -3.76 -17.72
C GLU A 158 17.60 -4.93 -18.00
N ARG A 159 16.96 -4.92 -19.17
CA ARG A 159 16.02 -5.97 -19.60
C ARG A 159 16.65 -7.35 -19.66
N SER A 160 17.95 -7.41 -20.01
CA SER A 160 18.78 -8.62 -20.05
C SER A 160 18.91 -9.32 -18.71
N MET A 161 18.78 -8.60 -17.56
CA MET A 161 18.78 -9.21 -16.22
C MET A 161 17.64 -10.22 -16.03
N PHE A 162 16.60 -10.12 -16.85
CA PHE A 162 15.42 -10.97 -16.78
C PHE A 162 15.11 -11.59 -18.16
N ASP A 163 16.11 -11.89 -18.96
CA ASP A 163 15.97 -12.53 -20.26
C ASP A 163 14.82 -11.93 -21.11
N THR A 164 14.72 -10.60 -21.12
CA THR A 164 13.67 -9.89 -21.84
C THR A 164 14.28 -9.16 -23.04
N PRO A 165 13.92 -9.55 -24.29
CA PRO A 165 14.49 -8.96 -25.51
C PRO A 165 14.15 -7.47 -25.62
N LEU A 166 15.01 -6.74 -26.35
CA LEU A 166 14.73 -5.36 -26.74
C LEU A 166 13.60 -5.32 -27.78
N GLY A 167 12.89 -4.20 -27.84
CA GLY A 167 11.82 -3.95 -28.83
C GLY A 167 10.45 -4.49 -28.45
N PHE A 168 10.32 -5.22 -27.37
CA PHE A 168 9.02 -5.70 -26.88
C PHE A 168 8.54 -4.90 -25.66
N PRO A 169 7.23 -4.55 -25.57
CA PRO A 169 6.67 -3.91 -24.38
C PRO A 169 6.78 -4.80 -23.14
N ILE A 170 7.04 -4.17 -21.99
CA ILE A 170 7.05 -4.83 -20.67
C ILE A 170 5.90 -4.31 -19.82
N LEU A 171 4.98 -5.20 -19.48
CA LEU A 171 3.99 -4.96 -18.43
C LEU A 171 4.58 -5.37 -17.08
N LEU A 172 4.38 -4.55 -16.06
CA LEU A 172 4.76 -4.88 -14.69
C LEU A 172 3.51 -5.12 -13.85
N ALA A 173 3.51 -6.20 -13.08
CA ALA A 173 2.52 -6.45 -12.05
C ALA A 173 3.21 -6.71 -10.71
N LEU A 174 2.73 -6.04 -9.65
CA LEU A 174 3.36 -6.03 -8.33
C LEU A 174 2.37 -6.49 -7.26
N GLY A 175 2.77 -7.41 -6.40
CA GLY A 175 1.98 -7.75 -5.22
C GLY A 175 2.14 -9.19 -4.74
N ARG A 176 1.46 -9.49 -3.63
CA ARG A 176 1.43 -10.85 -3.11
C ARG A 176 0.73 -11.77 -4.12
N LEU A 177 1.33 -12.91 -4.42
CA LEU A 177 0.75 -13.92 -5.32
C LEU A 177 -0.41 -14.65 -4.60
N HIS A 178 -1.60 -14.03 -4.66
CA HIS A 178 -2.82 -14.44 -3.99
C HIS A 178 -4.02 -14.21 -4.91
N GLU A 179 -5.07 -15.00 -4.80
CA GLU A 179 -6.25 -14.94 -5.67
C GLU A 179 -6.88 -13.55 -5.77
N ASN A 180 -6.88 -12.78 -4.66
CA ASN A 180 -7.40 -11.41 -4.64
C ASN A 180 -6.67 -10.46 -5.60
N LYS A 181 -5.47 -10.84 -6.07
CA LYS A 181 -4.66 -10.02 -6.98
C LYS A 181 -4.95 -10.24 -8.45
N GLY A 182 -5.72 -11.29 -8.82
CA GLY A 182 -6.16 -11.51 -10.19
C GLY A 182 -5.05 -11.72 -11.22
N PHE A 183 -3.88 -12.22 -10.80
CA PHE A 183 -2.76 -12.45 -11.72
C PHE A 183 -3.03 -13.57 -12.72
N ASP A 184 -3.93 -14.48 -12.41
CA ASP A 184 -4.49 -15.48 -13.33
C ASP A 184 -5.21 -14.81 -14.51
N VAL A 185 -6.05 -13.81 -14.25
CA VAL A 185 -6.74 -13.01 -15.29
C VAL A 185 -5.71 -12.28 -16.18
N LEU A 186 -4.64 -11.75 -15.59
CA LEU A 186 -3.58 -11.09 -16.37
C LEU A 186 -2.82 -12.09 -17.27
N LEU A 187 -2.55 -13.31 -16.79
CA LEU A 187 -1.91 -14.35 -17.63
C LEU A 187 -2.81 -14.75 -18.80
N GLU A 188 -4.13 -14.88 -18.57
CA GLU A 188 -5.10 -15.14 -19.65
C GLU A 188 -5.14 -13.98 -20.66
N ALA A 189 -5.15 -12.73 -20.19
CA ALA A 189 -5.08 -11.57 -21.08
C ALA A 189 -3.77 -11.54 -21.90
N LEU A 190 -2.63 -11.90 -21.29
CA LEU A 190 -1.33 -11.94 -21.96
C LEU A 190 -1.28 -12.98 -23.09
N ALA A 191 -2.03 -14.07 -22.98
CA ALA A 191 -2.11 -15.09 -24.04
C ALA A 191 -2.62 -14.51 -25.38
N ALA A 192 -3.44 -13.46 -25.35
CA ALA A 192 -3.95 -12.76 -26.54
C ALA A 192 -2.99 -11.69 -27.10
N MET A 193 -1.76 -11.57 -26.56
CA MET A 193 -0.78 -10.53 -26.91
C MET A 193 0.61 -11.16 -27.10
N PRO A 194 0.93 -11.73 -28.27
CA PRO A 194 2.14 -12.52 -28.47
C PRO A 194 3.44 -11.72 -28.31
N ASP A 195 3.40 -10.42 -28.55
CA ASP A 195 4.58 -9.54 -28.56
C ASP A 195 4.77 -8.75 -27.27
N VAL A 196 4.14 -9.17 -26.15
CA VAL A 196 4.20 -8.48 -24.86
C VAL A 196 4.84 -9.36 -23.81
N PHE A 197 5.75 -8.81 -23.02
CA PHE A 197 6.37 -9.47 -21.85
C PHE A 197 5.71 -9.03 -20.55
N LEU A 198 5.63 -9.93 -19.59
CA LEU A 198 5.15 -9.66 -18.25
C LEU A 198 6.25 -9.88 -17.21
N TRP A 199 6.56 -8.87 -16.43
CA TRP A 199 7.31 -8.96 -15.19
C TRP A 199 6.34 -9.03 -14.02
N LEU A 200 6.32 -10.17 -13.33
CA LEU A 200 5.46 -10.40 -12.17
C LEU A 200 6.31 -10.48 -10.91
N ALA A 201 6.33 -9.39 -10.14
CA ALA A 201 7.13 -9.28 -8.92
C ALA A 201 6.27 -9.46 -7.67
N GLY A 202 6.61 -10.47 -6.90
CA GLY A 202 5.93 -10.85 -5.66
C GLY A 202 6.14 -12.31 -5.32
N ASP A 203 5.63 -12.69 -4.15
CA ASP A 203 5.62 -14.07 -3.70
C ASP A 203 4.29 -14.37 -2.98
N GLY A 204 3.93 -15.62 -2.88
CA GLY A 204 2.69 -16.02 -2.22
C GLY A 204 2.19 -17.42 -2.59
N PRO A 205 1.07 -17.83 -1.98
CA PRO A 205 0.55 -19.20 -2.11
C PRO A 205 0.16 -19.59 -3.53
N GLN A 206 -0.15 -18.63 -4.42
CA GLN A 206 -0.55 -18.89 -5.79
C GLN A 206 0.62 -19.07 -6.76
N LYS A 207 1.89 -18.91 -6.34
CA LYS A 207 3.06 -18.95 -7.23
C LYS A 207 3.08 -20.17 -8.17
N GLN A 208 2.95 -21.37 -7.59
CA GLN A 208 2.97 -22.59 -8.37
C GLN A 208 1.77 -22.76 -9.30
N SER A 209 0.60 -22.24 -8.88
CA SER A 209 -0.60 -22.23 -9.72
C SER A 209 -0.44 -21.30 -10.91
N LEU A 210 0.09 -20.10 -10.70
CA LEU A 210 0.33 -19.12 -11.76
C LEU A 210 1.37 -19.62 -12.79
N ILE A 211 2.43 -20.29 -12.33
CA ILE A 211 3.42 -20.93 -13.25
C ILE A 211 2.72 -21.95 -14.13
N ARG A 212 1.90 -22.86 -13.55
CA ARG A 212 1.16 -23.86 -14.33
C ARG A 212 0.17 -23.23 -15.32
N ILE A 213 -0.48 -22.12 -14.95
CA ILE A 213 -1.36 -21.38 -15.86
C ILE A 213 -0.56 -20.83 -17.03
N ALA A 214 0.61 -20.23 -16.79
CA ALA A 214 1.48 -19.73 -17.85
C ALA A 214 1.94 -20.85 -18.81
N ASP A 215 2.29 -22.03 -18.26
CA ASP A 215 2.68 -23.21 -19.05
C ASP A 215 1.50 -23.71 -19.93
N ASN A 216 0.31 -23.87 -19.35
CA ASN A 216 -0.89 -24.31 -20.06
C ASN A 216 -1.31 -23.35 -21.18
N LEU A 217 -1.14 -22.04 -20.96
CA LEU A 217 -1.41 -20.99 -21.94
C LEU A 217 -0.25 -20.84 -22.96
N LYS A 218 0.86 -21.56 -22.80
CA LYS A 218 2.05 -21.48 -23.66
C LYS A 218 2.66 -20.08 -23.74
N ILE A 219 2.74 -19.40 -22.59
CA ILE A 219 3.29 -18.05 -22.47
C ILE A 219 4.48 -17.96 -21.51
N SER A 220 4.99 -19.09 -21.01
CA SER A 220 6.07 -19.15 -20.01
C SER A 220 7.36 -18.47 -20.48
N ASP A 221 7.60 -18.45 -21.78
CA ASP A 221 8.73 -17.77 -22.44
C ASP A 221 8.64 -16.24 -22.34
N ARG A 222 7.48 -15.66 -22.02
CA ARG A 222 7.22 -14.23 -21.94
C ARG A 222 6.83 -13.74 -20.54
N VAL A 223 6.76 -14.64 -19.56
CA VAL A 223 6.45 -14.29 -18.16
C VAL A 223 7.71 -14.45 -17.29
N ARG A 224 8.07 -13.40 -16.58
CA ARG A 224 9.18 -13.39 -15.62
C ARG A 224 8.67 -13.32 -14.20
N PHE A 225 8.69 -14.42 -13.48
CA PHE A 225 8.38 -14.49 -12.05
C PHE A 225 9.58 -14.04 -11.23
N LEU A 226 9.60 -12.75 -10.83
CA LEU A 226 10.77 -12.10 -10.22
C LEU A 226 10.91 -12.36 -8.72
N GLY A 227 9.95 -13.04 -8.09
CA GLY A 227 9.93 -13.21 -6.64
C GLY A 227 9.70 -11.89 -5.90
N TRP A 228 9.95 -11.89 -4.59
CA TRP A 228 9.84 -10.67 -3.78
C TRP A 228 10.96 -9.69 -4.13
N ARG A 229 10.57 -8.44 -4.41
CA ARG A 229 11.50 -7.35 -4.79
C ARG A 229 11.31 -6.16 -3.88
N SER A 230 12.40 -5.52 -3.47
CA SER A 230 12.40 -4.25 -2.72
C SER A 230 12.68 -3.03 -3.60
N ASP A 231 13.18 -3.24 -4.80
CA ASP A 231 13.55 -2.22 -5.79
C ASP A 231 12.41 -1.97 -6.81
N THR A 232 11.16 -1.91 -6.33
CA THR A 232 9.96 -1.75 -7.17
C THR A 232 9.99 -0.49 -8.03
N SER A 233 10.62 0.61 -7.54
CA SER A 233 10.82 1.84 -8.31
C SER A 233 11.69 1.60 -9.56
N ASN A 234 12.72 0.75 -9.47
CA ASN A 234 13.58 0.43 -10.60
C ASN A 234 12.86 -0.47 -11.63
N LEU A 235 12.06 -1.43 -11.15
CA LEU A 235 11.20 -2.25 -12.02
C LEU A 235 10.18 -1.37 -12.76
N LEU A 236 9.51 -0.46 -12.06
CA LEU A 236 8.58 0.50 -12.65
C LEU A 236 9.27 1.39 -13.68
N ALA A 237 10.48 1.89 -13.37
CA ALA A 237 11.22 2.72 -14.30
C ALA A 237 11.54 1.99 -15.63
N ALA A 238 11.79 0.67 -15.59
CA ALA A 238 12.07 -0.15 -16.77
C ALA A 238 10.84 -0.62 -17.54
N ALA A 239 9.67 -0.71 -16.88
CA ALA A 239 8.43 -1.16 -17.50
C ALA A 239 7.73 -0.07 -18.33
N ASP A 240 6.90 -0.49 -19.27
CA ASP A 240 6.11 0.41 -20.12
C ASP A 240 4.76 0.77 -19.46
N ALA A 241 4.16 -0.15 -18.69
CA ALA A 241 2.93 0.09 -17.94
C ALA A 241 2.86 -0.75 -16.66
N LEU A 242 2.13 -0.26 -15.65
CA LEU A 242 1.70 -1.06 -14.51
C LEU A 242 0.32 -1.65 -14.76
N ILE A 243 0.17 -2.95 -14.46
CA ILE A 243 -1.13 -3.62 -14.48
C ILE A 243 -1.48 -4.06 -13.06
N CYS A 244 -2.66 -3.64 -12.59
CA CYS A 244 -3.22 -4.00 -11.28
C CYS A 244 -4.55 -4.74 -11.45
N PRO A 245 -4.56 -6.05 -11.76
CA PRO A 245 -5.76 -6.80 -12.11
C PRO A 245 -6.55 -7.26 -10.88
N SER A 246 -6.38 -6.60 -9.74
CA SER A 246 -6.85 -7.05 -8.42
C SER A 246 -8.37 -7.15 -8.32
N ARG A 247 -8.89 -8.31 -7.94
CA ARG A 247 -10.29 -8.53 -7.54
C ARG A 247 -10.67 -7.72 -6.30
N HIS A 248 -9.72 -7.66 -5.37
CA HIS A 248 -9.87 -6.91 -4.11
C HIS A 248 -8.61 -6.09 -3.83
N GLU A 249 -8.72 -4.79 -3.98
CA GLU A 249 -7.64 -3.84 -3.69
C GLU A 249 -8.22 -2.69 -2.85
N PRO A 250 -7.96 -2.65 -1.54
CA PRO A 250 -8.54 -1.60 -0.69
C PRO A 250 -8.12 -0.18 -1.05
N LEU A 251 -6.86 0.04 -1.43
CA LEU A 251 -6.36 1.34 -1.92
C LEU A 251 -5.65 1.22 -3.26
N GLY A 252 -4.61 0.35 -3.36
CA GLY A 252 -3.78 0.26 -4.55
C GLY A 252 -2.50 1.10 -4.48
N ASN A 253 -1.68 0.89 -3.45
CA ASN A 253 -0.38 1.58 -3.33
C ASN A 253 0.48 1.45 -4.59
N VAL A 254 0.40 0.32 -5.30
CA VAL A 254 1.14 0.08 -6.55
C VAL A 254 0.77 1.08 -7.66
N ILE A 255 -0.49 1.56 -7.67
CA ILE A 255 -0.95 2.61 -8.58
C ILE A 255 -0.24 3.93 -8.26
N LEU A 256 -0.20 4.29 -6.97
CA LEU A 256 0.52 5.49 -6.52
C LEU A 256 2.03 5.37 -6.82
N GLU A 257 2.62 4.18 -6.64
CA GLU A 257 4.03 3.91 -6.96
C GLU A 257 4.30 4.06 -8.45
N ALA A 258 3.41 3.60 -9.33
CA ALA A 258 3.53 3.80 -10.79
C ALA A 258 3.41 5.28 -11.18
N TRP A 259 2.46 6.00 -10.61
CA TRP A 259 2.29 7.43 -10.87
C TRP A 259 3.51 8.25 -10.48
N VAL A 260 4.16 7.95 -9.34
CA VAL A 260 5.43 8.58 -8.94
C VAL A 260 6.52 8.36 -9.98
N GLN A 261 6.55 7.18 -10.60
CA GLN A 261 7.52 6.86 -11.66
C GLN A 261 7.11 7.40 -13.04
N GLY A 262 5.95 8.07 -13.16
CA GLY A 262 5.42 8.55 -14.44
C GLY A 262 5.06 7.41 -15.38
N LYS A 263 4.48 6.33 -14.86
CA LYS A 263 4.05 5.18 -15.66
C LYS A 263 2.54 5.13 -15.79
N PRO A 264 2.02 4.83 -16.98
CA PRO A 264 0.60 4.64 -17.16
C PRO A 264 0.13 3.37 -16.43
N VAL A 265 -1.13 3.40 -15.98
CA VAL A 265 -1.72 2.35 -15.15
C VAL A 265 -3.00 1.83 -15.76
N ILE A 266 -3.13 0.52 -15.80
CA ILE A 266 -4.39 -0.18 -16.05
C ILE A 266 -4.74 -0.98 -14.80
N ALA A 267 -5.95 -0.81 -14.27
CA ALA A 267 -6.38 -1.53 -13.08
C ALA A 267 -7.80 -2.10 -13.23
N ALA A 268 -8.03 -3.25 -12.63
CA ALA A 268 -9.39 -3.76 -12.48
C ALA A 268 -10.21 -2.85 -11.55
N ALA A 269 -11.49 -2.65 -11.86
CA ALA A 269 -12.38 -1.71 -11.18
C ALA A 269 -12.81 -2.18 -9.78
N SER A 270 -11.86 -2.60 -8.95
CA SER A 270 -12.08 -2.85 -7.52
C SER A 270 -12.07 -1.55 -6.71
N ASP A 271 -12.38 -1.61 -5.42
CA ASP A 271 -12.70 -0.43 -4.59
C ASP A 271 -11.64 0.67 -4.65
N GLY A 272 -10.38 0.35 -4.37
CA GLY A 272 -9.29 1.32 -4.35
C GLY A 272 -8.97 1.92 -5.73
N PRO A 273 -8.78 1.10 -6.79
CA PRO A 273 -8.60 1.61 -8.14
C PRO A 273 -9.72 2.55 -8.60
N LYS A 274 -11.00 2.26 -8.31
CA LYS A 274 -12.11 3.18 -8.62
C LYS A 274 -12.02 4.52 -7.91
N GLU A 275 -11.44 4.55 -6.70
CA GLU A 275 -11.25 5.79 -5.96
C GLU A 275 -10.07 6.62 -6.51
N LEU A 276 -9.04 5.95 -7.02
CA LEU A 276 -7.82 6.60 -7.51
C LEU A 276 -7.92 7.01 -8.98
N ILE A 277 -8.51 6.17 -9.83
CA ILE A 277 -8.47 6.30 -11.28
C ILE A 277 -9.79 6.87 -11.82
N THR A 278 -9.67 7.97 -12.54
CA THR A 278 -10.68 8.43 -13.51
C THR A 278 -10.29 7.85 -14.86
N SER A 279 -11.01 6.81 -15.32
CA SER A 279 -10.67 6.08 -16.55
C SER A 279 -10.59 7.01 -17.77
N GLY A 280 -9.54 6.84 -18.58
CA GLY A 280 -9.24 7.70 -19.74
C GLY A 280 -8.61 9.05 -19.38
N LYS A 281 -8.34 9.34 -18.09
CA LYS A 281 -7.72 10.59 -17.67
C LYS A 281 -6.35 10.39 -16.99
N ASN A 282 -6.29 9.58 -15.94
CA ASN A 282 -5.06 9.33 -15.17
C ASN A 282 -4.70 7.84 -15.08
N GLY A 283 -5.33 7.03 -15.93
CA GLY A 283 -5.18 5.59 -16.04
C GLY A 283 -6.43 4.98 -16.68
N PHE A 284 -6.44 3.67 -16.85
CA PHE A 284 -7.62 2.94 -17.30
C PHE A 284 -8.17 2.02 -16.21
N LEU A 285 -9.50 1.92 -16.17
CA LEU A 285 -10.21 0.90 -15.41
C LEU A 285 -10.77 -0.16 -16.37
N CYS A 286 -10.53 -1.44 -16.04
CA CYS A 286 -11.13 -2.57 -16.74
C CYS A 286 -12.07 -3.34 -15.81
N GLU A 287 -12.91 -4.22 -16.39
CA GLU A 287 -13.80 -5.09 -15.63
C GLU A 287 -13.00 -6.11 -14.79
N ILE A 288 -13.51 -6.40 -13.60
CA ILE A 288 -12.95 -7.45 -12.74
C ILE A 288 -13.21 -8.80 -13.40
N ASP A 289 -12.23 -9.70 -13.35
CA ASP A 289 -12.32 -11.07 -13.89
C ASP A 289 -12.67 -11.15 -15.40
N ASN A 290 -12.30 -10.11 -16.16
CA ASN A 290 -12.48 -10.09 -17.60
C ASN A 290 -11.15 -9.99 -18.35
N PRO A 291 -10.49 -11.10 -18.71
CA PRO A 291 -9.21 -11.11 -19.40
C PRO A 291 -9.27 -10.49 -20.80
N THR A 292 -10.39 -10.60 -21.49
CA THR A 292 -10.59 -10.00 -22.82
C THR A 292 -10.59 -8.47 -22.72
N ASN A 293 -11.40 -7.91 -21.82
CA ASN A 293 -11.47 -6.47 -21.61
C ASN A 293 -10.10 -5.91 -21.14
N LEU A 294 -9.38 -6.65 -20.28
CA LEU A 294 -8.03 -6.30 -19.86
C LEU A 294 -7.05 -6.29 -21.05
N ALA A 295 -7.06 -7.33 -21.89
CA ALA A 295 -6.20 -7.42 -23.07
C ALA A 295 -6.45 -6.27 -24.06
N ASP A 296 -7.73 -5.98 -24.35
CA ASP A 296 -8.10 -4.91 -25.27
C ASP A 296 -7.69 -3.53 -24.73
N THR A 297 -7.86 -3.30 -23.43
CA THR A 297 -7.40 -2.06 -22.77
C THR A 297 -5.87 -1.91 -22.85
N ILE A 298 -5.12 -3.01 -22.65
CA ILE A 298 -3.65 -3.01 -22.79
C ILE A 298 -3.24 -2.71 -24.24
N LYS A 299 -3.89 -3.33 -25.24
CA LYS A 299 -3.60 -3.06 -26.66
C LYS A 299 -3.84 -1.60 -27.03
N VAL A 300 -4.92 -0.99 -26.53
CA VAL A 300 -5.19 0.45 -26.74
C VAL A 300 -4.06 1.28 -26.17
N LEU A 301 -3.64 1.01 -24.93
CA LEU A 301 -2.55 1.76 -24.29
C LEU A 301 -1.21 1.60 -25.02
N LEU A 302 -0.85 0.38 -25.41
CA LEU A 302 0.43 0.10 -26.08
C LEU A 302 0.44 0.55 -27.54
N GLY A 303 -0.72 0.68 -28.17
CA GLY A 303 -0.88 1.14 -29.55
C GLY A 303 -0.83 2.65 -29.73
N ASP A 304 -0.91 3.44 -28.66
CA ASP A 304 -0.94 4.89 -28.67
C ASP A 304 0.01 5.47 -27.63
N ALA A 305 1.21 5.86 -28.08
CA ALA A 305 2.27 6.38 -27.20
C ALA A 305 1.91 7.74 -26.59
N ASP A 306 1.19 8.61 -27.34
CA ASP A 306 0.78 9.93 -26.87
C ASP A 306 -0.26 9.78 -25.76
N LEU A 307 -1.22 8.89 -25.93
CA LEU A 307 -2.21 8.55 -24.89
C LEU A 307 -1.54 7.96 -23.63
N ALA A 308 -0.56 7.07 -23.79
CA ALA A 308 0.18 6.50 -22.69
C ALA A 308 0.94 7.56 -21.88
N GLU A 309 1.57 8.52 -22.56
CA GLU A 309 2.28 9.64 -21.94
C GLU A 309 1.30 10.60 -21.24
N GLU A 310 0.16 10.91 -21.85
CA GLU A 310 -0.88 11.76 -21.27
C GLU A 310 -1.41 11.13 -19.95
N LEU A 311 -1.79 9.85 -19.98
CA LEU A 311 -2.27 9.13 -18.79
C LEU A 311 -1.22 9.07 -17.66
N ALA A 312 0.04 8.84 -18.02
CA ALA A 312 1.15 8.83 -17.08
C ALA A 312 1.38 10.20 -16.43
N SER A 313 1.35 11.27 -17.26
CA SER A 313 1.50 12.67 -16.80
C SER A 313 0.37 13.07 -15.86
N GLU A 314 -0.89 12.80 -16.22
CA GLU A 314 -2.04 13.13 -15.38
C GLU A 314 -2.09 12.26 -14.11
N GLY A 315 -1.68 10.99 -14.19
CA GLY A 315 -1.48 10.14 -13.01
C GLY A 315 -0.49 10.76 -12.03
N LYS A 316 0.67 11.18 -12.51
CA LYS A 316 1.69 11.85 -11.71
C LYS A 316 1.19 13.15 -11.08
N LYS A 317 0.51 14.01 -11.84
CA LYS A 317 -0.11 15.25 -11.32
C LYS A 317 -1.16 14.94 -10.25
N THR A 318 -1.95 13.86 -10.45
CA THR A 318 -2.94 13.41 -9.46
C THR A 318 -2.27 13.01 -8.15
N TYR A 319 -1.16 12.26 -8.21
CA TYR A 319 -0.35 11.91 -7.05
C TYR A 319 0.20 13.16 -6.34
N GLU A 320 0.85 14.05 -7.08
CA GLU A 320 1.47 15.27 -6.54
C GLU A 320 0.46 16.17 -5.82
N ARG A 321 -0.77 16.30 -6.35
CA ARG A 321 -1.83 17.13 -5.79
C ARG A 321 -2.51 16.51 -4.57
N ASN A 322 -2.63 15.19 -4.48
CA ASN A 322 -3.53 14.55 -3.51
C ASN A 322 -2.83 13.57 -2.58
N PHE A 323 -1.71 12.96 -2.99
CA PHE A 323 -1.11 11.80 -2.30
C PHE A 323 0.37 11.98 -1.97
N SER A 324 0.98 13.13 -2.28
CA SER A 324 2.40 13.36 -1.98
C SER A 324 2.69 13.30 -0.48
N LYS A 325 3.90 12.85 -0.13
CA LYS A 325 4.38 12.79 1.27
C LYS A 325 4.09 14.08 2.02
N LYS A 326 4.39 15.24 1.41
CA LYS A 326 4.17 16.56 2.00
C LYS A 326 2.70 16.79 2.38
N ILE A 327 1.77 16.47 1.48
CA ILE A 327 0.32 16.67 1.69
C ILE A 327 -0.19 15.74 2.78
N ILE A 328 0.15 14.46 2.69
CA ILE A 328 -0.37 13.46 3.65
C ILE A 328 0.21 13.66 5.05
N VAL A 329 1.49 13.96 5.17
CA VAL A 329 2.11 14.29 6.48
C VAL A 329 1.45 15.52 7.08
N LYS A 330 1.19 16.56 6.26
CA LYS A 330 0.46 17.75 6.72
C LYS A 330 -0.94 17.40 7.23
N GLN A 331 -1.69 16.55 6.54
CA GLN A 331 -3.02 16.11 7.00
C GLN A 331 -2.96 15.40 8.37
N TYR A 332 -1.95 14.55 8.60
CA TYR A 332 -1.72 13.94 9.92
C TYR A 332 -1.43 14.98 10.98
N MET A 333 -0.56 15.95 10.71
CA MET A 333 -0.23 17.03 11.66
C MET A 333 -1.44 17.91 11.98
N ASP A 334 -2.17 18.38 10.97
CA ASP A 334 -3.37 19.18 11.13
C ASP A 334 -4.43 18.44 11.99
N PHE A 335 -4.57 17.13 11.75
CA PHE A 335 -5.47 16.30 12.56
C PHE A 335 -4.98 16.15 14.00
N PHE A 336 -3.69 15.89 14.23
CA PHE A 336 -3.14 15.77 15.58
C PHE A 336 -3.26 17.09 16.36
N ASP A 337 -3.02 18.23 15.72
CA ASP A 337 -3.14 19.54 16.33
C ASP A 337 -4.62 19.84 16.69
N LYS A 338 -5.57 19.43 15.85
CA LYS A 338 -7.00 19.55 16.15
C LYS A 338 -7.42 18.73 17.37
N LEU A 339 -6.83 17.56 17.57
CA LEU A 339 -7.14 16.69 18.73
C LEU A 339 -6.66 17.25 20.06
N MET A 340 -5.71 18.16 20.05
CA MET A 340 -5.06 18.71 21.24
C MET A 340 -5.56 20.10 21.63
N LYS A 341 -6.43 20.69 20.81
CA LYS A 341 -7.21 21.89 21.13
C LYS A 341 -8.47 21.51 21.90
#